data_9c39bb0ba34b98212cd7ffd94b6d0cc2
#
_entry.id   9c39bb0ba34b98212cd7ffd94b6d0cc2
#
_cell.length_a   1.000
_cell.length_b   1.000
_cell.length_c   1.000
_cell.angle_alpha   90.00
_cell.angle_beta   90.00
_cell.angle_gamma   90.00
#
_symmetry.space_group_name_H-M   'P 1'
#
loop_
_entity.id
_entity.type
_entity.pdbx_description
1 polymer ?
#
loop_
_entity_poly.entity_id
_entity_poly.type
_entity_poly.pdbx_seq_one_letter_code
_entity_poly.pdbx_strand_id
1 'polypeptide(L)'
;MSRPFTSDSQGPVQEAEEFLYIMTHDLKAFARAMRTIPDWIGEDLAAQRVVLSADAADNLAMLRDYAHRLDDTLTALTELSRVARLADPPAAHDLEALVTGACTRLPATPRLTCETQCGGLHVTGPLNDLNRLFDAVLGNAAAHHDRDFGNLRIVARTWHDRVQVTVSDDGPGIAPAHWTAVFKPLATLRPKSETGHSGVGLAIARKVVRSLGGEIAIIPTEAPRGLSVRFDLPGADGGA
;
A
#
# COMPACT_ATOMS: atom_id res chain seq x y z
N MET A 1 -32.67 -36.86 18.66
CA MET A 1 -32.64 -35.71 17.75
C MET A 1 -31.28 -35.04 17.91
N SER A 2 -30.33 -35.45 17.09
CA SER A 2 -28.94 -34.98 17.11
C SER A 2 -28.86 -33.74 16.21
N ARG A 3 -28.40 -32.61 16.76
CA ARG A 3 -28.05 -31.41 15.97
C ARG A 3 -26.79 -31.71 15.16
N PRO A 4 -26.74 -31.41 13.87
CA PRO A 4 -25.47 -31.48 13.13
C PRO A 4 -24.56 -30.32 13.58
N PHE A 5 -23.35 -30.70 13.97
CA PHE A 5 -22.21 -29.78 14.07
C PHE A 5 -21.92 -29.25 12.65
N THR A 6 -22.25 -28.03 12.38
CA THR A 6 -21.69 -27.33 11.22
C THR A 6 -20.24 -27.00 11.55
N SER A 7 -19.32 -27.77 11.00
CA SER A 7 -17.89 -27.41 10.99
C SER A 7 -17.72 -26.17 10.11
N ASP A 8 -17.50 -25.04 10.75
CA ASP A 8 -16.99 -23.83 10.12
C ASP A 8 -15.57 -24.15 9.61
N SER A 9 -15.46 -24.58 8.37
CA SER A 9 -14.18 -24.76 7.69
C SER A 9 -13.69 -23.39 7.22
N GLN A 10 -13.23 -22.59 8.15
CA GLN A 10 -12.35 -21.49 7.81
C GLN A 10 -11.07 -22.10 7.27
N GLY A 11 -10.76 -21.88 5.98
CA GLY A 11 -9.61 -22.51 5.36
C GLY A 11 -8.29 -22.01 6.00
N PRO A 12 -7.20 -22.81 5.92
CA PRO A 12 -5.90 -22.51 6.57
C PRO A 12 -5.32 -21.12 6.22
N VAL A 13 -5.77 -20.54 5.13
CA VAL A 13 -5.39 -19.15 4.74
C VAL A 13 -6.08 -18.11 5.63
N GLN A 14 -7.33 -18.34 5.99
CA GLN A 14 -8.11 -17.43 6.84
C GLN A 14 -7.61 -17.46 8.28
N GLU A 15 -7.23 -18.63 8.80
CA GLU A 15 -6.61 -18.77 10.13
C GLU A 15 -5.24 -18.08 10.18
N ALA A 16 -4.42 -18.21 9.14
CA ALA A 16 -3.12 -17.54 9.06
C ALA A 16 -3.26 -16.01 8.99
N GLU A 17 -4.27 -15.50 8.29
CA GLU A 17 -4.56 -14.06 8.20
C GLU A 17 -5.09 -13.52 9.55
N GLU A 18 -5.90 -14.29 10.26
CA GLU A 18 -6.37 -13.92 11.60
C GLU A 18 -5.23 -13.87 12.60
N PHE A 19 -4.39 -14.88 12.60
CA PHE A 19 -3.19 -14.92 13.42
C PHE A 19 -2.28 -13.72 13.13
N LEU A 20 -2.04 -13.41 11.86
CA LEU A 20 -1.23 -12.25 11.46
C LEU A 20 -1.84 -10.93 11.98
N TYR A 21 -3.16 -10.77 11.89
CA TYR A 21 -3.85 -9.58 12.39
C TYR A 21 -3.68 -9.42 13.91
N ILE A 22 -3.96 -10.48 14.68
CA ILE A 22 -3.85 -10.46 16.15
C ILE A 22 -2.40 -10.14 16.55
N MET A 23 -1.43 -10.85 15.97
CA MET A 23 -0.01 -10.65 16.27
C MET A 23 0.47 -9.25 15.92
N THR A 24 0.09 -8.72 14.75
CA THR A 24 0.49 -7.36 14.36
C THR A 24 -0.18 -6.29 15.21
N HIS A 25 -1.42 -6.51 15.65
CA HIS A 25 -2.13 -5.60 16.55
C HIS A 25 -1.41 -5.51 17.91
N ASP A 26 -1.07 -6.64 18.50
CA ASP A 26 -0.43 -6.68 19.81
C ASP A 26 1.01 -6.14 19.75
N LEU A 27 1.75 -6.46 18.70
CA LEU A 27 3.10 -5.93 18.47
C LEU A 27 3.14 -4.41 18.27
N LYS A 28 2.04 -3.79 17.79
CA LYS A 28 1.95 -2.33 17.65
C LYS A 28 2.10 -1.58 18.97
N ALA A 29 1.60 -2.15 20.07
CA ALA A 29 1.76 -1.54 21.39
C ALA A 29 3.24 -1.47 21.79
N PHE A 30 3.99 -2.55 21.56
CA PHE A 30 5.42 -2.60 21.81
C PHE A 30 6.22 -1.68 20.88
N ALA A 31 5.89 -1.65 19.57
CA ALA A 31 6.55 -0.77 18.63
C ALA A 31 6.36 0.71 18.99
N ARG A 32 5.16 1.08 19.45
CA ARG A 32 4.86 2.43 19.91
C ARG A 32 5.66 2.80 21.16
N ALA A 33 5.77 1.89 22.13
CA ALA A 33 6.62 2.10 23.30
C ALA A 33 8.10 2.26 22.91
N MET A 34 8.61 1.39 22.03
CA MET A 34 9.99 1.48 21.53
C MET A 34 10.27 2.80 20.80
N ARG A 35 9.29 3.42 20.16
CA ARG A 35 9.40 4.72 19.52
C ARG A 35 9.48 5.85 20.55
N THR A 36 8.67 5.78 21.62
CA THR A 36 8.53 6.87 22.58
C THR A 36 9.64 6.88 23.62
N ILE A 37 10.15 5.72 24.04
CA ILE A 37 11.18 5.62 25.09
C ILE A 37 12.48 6.35 24.71
N PRO A 38 13.05 6.22 23.49
CA PRO A 38 14.25 6.97 23.11
C PRO A 38 14.06 8.48 23.11
N ASP A 39 12.84 8.96 22.84
CA ASP A 39 12.54 10.40 22.91
C ASP A 39 12.54 10.87 24.34
N TRP A 40 11.88 10.16 25.27
CA TRP A 40 11.91 10.47 26.69
C TRP A 40 13.32 10.44 27.27
N ILE A 41 14.13 9.43 26.92
CA ILE A 41 15.55 9.38 27.32
C ILE A 41 16.28 10.63 26.84
N GLY A 42 16.07 11.06 25.60
CA GLY A 42 16.69 12.27 25.05
C GLY A 42 16.25 13.54 25.78
N GLU A 43 14.96 13.66 26.09
CA GLU A 43 14.41 14.79 26.86
C GLU A 43 14.96 14.84 28.29
N ASP A 44 15.01 13.70 28.99
CA ASP A 44 15.55 13.60 30.36
C ASP A 44 17.03 13.98 30.42
N LEU A 45 17.82 13.50 29.46
CA LEU A 45 19.24 13.83 29.38
C LEU A 45 19.47 15.32 29.07
N ALA A 46 18.66 15.89 28.19
CA ALA A 46 18.71 17.32 27.90
C ALA A 46 18.32 18.18 29.10
N ALA A 47 17.27 17.78 29.84
CA ALA A 47 16.83 18.47 31.06
C ALA A 47 17.91 18.45 32.15
N GLN A 48 18.66 17.36 32.25
CA GLN A 48 19.77 17.21 33.22
C GLN A 48 21.09 17.82 32.69
N ARG A 49 21.09 18.44 31.51
CA ARG A 49 22.28 19.00 30.80
C ARG A 49 23.41 17.99 30.64
N VAL A 50 23.05 16.71 30.46
CA VAL A 50 24.05 15.66 30.18
C VAL A 50 24.45 15.75 28.71
N VAL A 51 25.74 15.92 28.47
CA VAL A 51 26.31 15.86 27.10
C VAL A 51 26.63 14.41 26.80
N LEU A 52 25.94 13.84 25.81
CA LEU A 52 26.23 12.50 25.32
C LEU A 52 27.56 12.50 24.54
N SER A 53 28.29 11.39 24.61
CA SER A 53 29.36 11.14 23.63
C SER A 53 28.76 11.00 22.22
N ALA A 54 29.56 11.25 21.18
CA ALA A 54 29.12 11.08 19.78
C ALA A 54 28.52 9.69 19.57
N ASP A 55 29.21 8.65 20.01
CA ASP A 55 28.73 7.26 19.87
C ASP A 55 27.38 7.01 20.57
N ALA A 56 27.16 7.62 21.76
CA ALA A 56 25.89 7.47 22.47
C ALA A 56 24.74 8.21 21.78
N ALA A 57 25.01 9.38 21.21
CA ALA A 57 24.05 10.15 20.42
C ALA A 57 23.68 9.40 19.14
N ASP A 58 24.66 8.84 18.42
CA ASP A 58 24.45 8.03 17.22
C ASP A 58 23.64 6.76 17.51
N ASN A 59 23.94 6.07 18.61
CA ASN A 59 23.19 4.89 19.05
C ASN A 59 21.74 5.22 19.38
N LEU A 60 21.47 6.37 20.03
CA LEU A 60 20.11 6.81 20.34
C LEU A 60 19.34 7.17 19.07
N ALA A 61 19.99 7.83 18.11
CA ALA A 61 19.41 8.14 16.81
C ALA A 61 19.07 6.85 16.03
N MET A 62 20.00 5.89 16.02
CA MET A 62 19.80 4.58 15.38
C MET A 62 18.63 3.81 16.03
N LEU A 63 18.48 3.85 17.36
CA LEU A 63 17.37 3.23 18.05
C LEU A 63 16.02 3.84 17.65
N ARG A 64 15.96 5.16 17.52
CA ARG A 64 14.77 5.87 17.02
C ARG A 64 14.40 5.41 15.61
N ASP A 65 15.37 5.37 14.73
CA ASP A 65 15.18 4.93 13.34
C ASP A 65 14.63 3.50 13.27
N TYR A 66 15.19 2.57 14.03
CA TYR A 66 14.70 1.18 14.05
C TYR A 66 13.29 1.08 14.63
N ALA A 67 12.96 1.85 15.67
CA ALA A 67 11.63 1.88 16.25
C ALA A 67 10.58 2.41 15.25
N HIS A 68 10.89 3.50 14.52
CA HIS A 68 10.02 4.00 13.46
C HIS A 68 9.79 2.97 12.36
N ARG A 69 10.86 2.33 11.87
CA ARG A 69 10.76 1.29 10.82
C ARG A 69 9.94 0.08 11.26
N LEU A 70 10.02 -0.31 12.53
CA LEU A 70 9.21 -1.39 13.09
C LEU A 70 7.73 -1.01 13.09
N ASP A 71 7.39 0.18 13.59
CA ASP A 71 6.02 0.69 13.64
C ASP A 71 5.39 0.79 12.23
N ASP A 72 6.13 1.34 11.28
CA ASP A 72 5.72 1.43 9.86
C ASP A 72 5.49 0.04 9.26
N THR A 73 6.38 -0.91 9.54
CA THR A 73 6.26 -2.28 9.05
C THR A 73 5.02 -2.99 9.60
N LEU A 74 4.78 -2.85 10.92
CA LEU A 74 3.60 -3.43 11.58
C LEU A 74 2.30 -2.77 11.10
N THR A 75 2.34 -1.46 10.87
CA THR A 75 1.19 -0.73 10.31
C THR A 75 0.86 -1.24 8.91
N ALA A 76 1.86 -1.38 8.08
CA ALA A 76 1.74 -1.88 6.73
C ALA A 76 1.23 -3.33 6.66
N LEU A 77 1.72 -4.22 7.52
CA LEU A 77 1.22 -5.59 7.64
C LEU A 77 -0.22 -5.64 8.15
N THR A 78 -0.59 -4.74 9.07
CA THR A 78 -1.98 -4.61 9.53
C THR A 78 -2.91 -4.19 8.39
N GLU A 79 -2.52 -3.21 7.58
CA GLU A 79 -3.32 -2.80 6.41
C GLU A 79 -3.46 -3.94 5.40
N LEU A 80 -2.38 -4.68 5.15
CA LEU A 80 -2.43 -5.86 4.28
C LEU A 80 -3.39 -6.94 4.81
N SER A 81 -3.45 -7.15 6.14
CA SER A 81 -4.34 -8.13 6.75
C SER A 81 -5.83 -7.72 6.71
N ARG A 82 -6.11 -6.41 6.63
CA ARG A 82 -7.48 -5.86 6.57
C ARG A 82 -8.16 -6.01 5.22
N VAL A 83 -7.39 -6.14 4.15
CA VAL A 83 -7.93 -6.31 2.78
C VAL A 83 -8.80 -7.55 2.71
N ALA A 84 -10.01 -7.40 2.18
CA ALA A 84 -11.06 -8.41 2.04
C ALA A 84 -11.66 -8.94 3.37
N ARG A 85 -11.05 -8.64 4.52
CA ARG A 85 -11.51 -9.13 5.83
C ARG A 85 -12.47 -8.15 6.53
N LEU A 86 -12.15 -6.85 6.47
CA LEU A 86 -12.97 -5.76 7.00
C LEU A 86 -13.54 -4.93 5.86
N ALA A 87 -13.94 -5.60 4.78
CA ALA A 87 -14.47 -4.95 3.61
C ALA A 87 -15.93 -4.53 3.85
N ASP A 88 -16.26 -3.33 3.36
CA ASP A 88 -17.65 -2.90 3.24
C ASP A 88 -18.38 -3.81 2.23
N PRO A 89 -19.73 -3.82 2.23
CA PRO A 89 -20.48 -4.49 1.17
C PRO A 89 -20.05 -3.96 -0.21
N PRO A 90 -19.87 -4.84 -1.21
CA PRO A 90 -19.52 -4.40 -2.54
C PRO A 90 -20.67 -3.54 -3.13
N ALA A 91 -20.31 -2.44 -3.75
CA ALA A 91 -21.21 -1.52 -4.44
C ALA A 91 -20.57 -1.01 -5.74
N ALA A 92 -21.40 -0.44 -6.62
CA ALA A 92 -20.92 0.23 -7.82
C ALA A 92 -20.38 1.63 -7.47
N HIS A 93 -19.22 1.97 -8.02
CA HIS A 93 -18.54 3.24 -7.78
C HIS A 93 -18.07 3.86 -9.09
N ASP A 94 -18.20 5.17 -9.20
CA ASP A 94 -17.62 5.94 -10.29
C ASP A 94 -16.08 5.89 -10.21
N LEU A 95 -15.46 5.37 -11.25
CA LEU A 95 -14.02 5.19 -11.31
C LEU A 95 -13.27 6.53 -11.31
N GLU A 96 -13.79 7.55 -12.00
CA GLU A 96 -13.20 8.89 -12.04
C GLU A 96 -13.17 9.52 -10.65
N ALA A 97 -14.23 9.35 -9.87
CA ALA A 97 -14.30 9.85 -8.50
C ALA A 97 -13.28 9.15 -7.58
N LEU A 98 -13.12 7.82 -7.70
CA LEU A 98 -12.12 7.06 -6.93
C LEU A 98 -10.69 7.53 -7.24
N VAL A 99 -10.36 7.66 -8.53
CA VAL A 99 -9.04 8.10 -9.00
C VAL A 99 -8.76 9.53 -8.56
N THR A 100 -9.70 10.45 -8.77
CA THR A 100 -9.56 11.86 -8.36
C THR A 100 -9.37 11.97 -6.85
N GLY A 101 -10.15 11.22 -6.08
CA GLY A 101 -10.00 11.15 -4.62
C GLY A 101 -8.59 10.68 -4.21
N ALA A 102 -8.05 9.66 -4.86
CA ALA A 102 -6.70 9.19 -4.59
C ALA A 102 -5.62 10.23 -4.99
N CYS A 103 -5.78 10.90 -6.13
CA CYS A 103 -4.88 11.98 -6.56
C CYS A 103 -4.82 13.14 -5.55
N THR A 104 -5.95 13.50 -4.93
CA THR A 104 -5.98 14.57 -3.91
C THR A 104 -5.29 14.18 -2.60
N ARG A 105 -5.13 12.88 -2.33
CA ARG A 105 -4.43 12.37 -1.14
C ARG A 105 -2.93 12.20 -1.34
N LEU A 106 -2.41 12.42 -2.56
CA LEU A 106 -0.97 12.36 -2.80
C LEU A 106 -0.21 13.42 -2.00
N PRO A 107 1.04 13.13 -1.60
CA PRO A 107 1.87 14.10 -0.90
C PRO A 107 2.16 15.33 -1.77
N ALA A 108 2.42 16.47 -1.12
CA ALA A 108 2.74 17.72 -1.83
C ALA A 108 4.12 17.69 -2.54
N THR A 109 4.99 16.76 -2.14
CA THR A 109 6.32 16.55 -2.73
C THR A 109 6.59 15.06 -2.85
N PRO A 110 6.92 14.55 -4.06
CA PRO A 110 6.95 15.27 -5.35
C PRO A 110 5.56 15.76 -5.77
N ARG A 111 5.50 16.88 -6.49
CA ARG A 111 4.25 17.38 -7.07
C ARG A 111 3.94 16.61 -8.36
N LEU A 112 2.99 15.69 -8.28
CA LEU A 112 2.55 14.90 -9.43
C LEU A 112 1.27 15.48 -10.05
N THR A 113 1.29 15.67 -11.36
CA THR A 113 0.11 16.03 -12.14
C THR A 113 -0.60 14.76 -12.56
N CYS A 114 -1.89 14.60 -12.20
CA CYS A 114 -2.70 13.46 -12.61
C CYS A 114 -3.48 13.79 -13.87
N GLU A 115 -3.26 13.00 -14.93
CA GLU A 115 -4.07 13.00 -16.16
C GLU A 115 -4.95 11.76 -16.17
N THR A 116 -6.27 11.94 -16.14
CA THR A 116 -7.23 10.84 -16.05
C THR A 116 -8.01 10.68 -17.35
N GLN A 117 -8.24 9.45 -17.76
CA GLN A 117 -9.10 9.03 -18.87
C GLN A 117 -9.94 7.83 -18.41
N CYS A 118 -10.82 8.08 -17.44
CA CYS A 118 -11.65 7.06 -16.79
C CYS A 118 -13.14 7.35 -16.87
N GLY A 119 -13.53 8.47 -17.47
CA GLY A 119 -14.88 9.01 -17.44
C GLY A 119 -15.96 8.04 -17.91
N GLY A 120 -17.06 7.99 -17.17
CA GLY A 120 -18.24 7.17 -17.45
C GLY A 120 -18.09 5.68 -17.09
N LEU A 121 -16.93 5.24 -16.59
CA LEU A 121 -16.72 3.85 -16.17
C LEU A 121 -17.04 3.67 -14.69
N HIS A 122 -17.73 2.57 -14.38
CA HIS A 122 -18.05 2.19 -13.01
C HIS A 122 -17.42 0.83 -12.68
N VAL A 123 -16.96 0.67 -11.45
CA VAL A 123 -16.39 -0.57 -10.95
C VAL A 123 -17.13 -1.04 -9.72
N THR A 124 -17.21 -2.35 -9.52
CA THR A 124 -17.88 -2.96 -8.37
C THR A 124 -16.87 -3.48 -7.37
N GLY A 125 -17.04 -3.11 -6.10
CA GLY A 125 -16.21 -3.60 -5.01
C GLY A 125 -16.48 -2.87 -3.69
N PRO A 126 -15.84 -3.31 -2.59
CA PRO A 126 -15.85 -2.58 -1.33
C PRO A 126 -15.11 -1.25 -1.45
N LEU A 127 -15.75 -0.14 -1.05
CA LEU A 127 -15.17 1.21 -1.20
C LEU A 127 -13.81 1.36 -0.53
N ASN A 128 -13.66 0.82 0.68
CA ASN A 128 -12.42 0.91 1.42
C ASN A 128 -11.27 0.16 0.73
N ASP A 129 -11.54 -1.00 0.14
CA ASP A 129 -10.53 -1.77 -0.58
C ASP A 129 -10.17 -1.12 -1.92
N LEU A 130 -11.15 -0.56 -2.64
CA LEU A 130 -10.89 0.22 -3.85
C LEU A 130 -10.04 1.47 -3.55
N ASN A 131 -10.33 2.21 -2.47
CA ASN A 131 -9.49 3.32 -2.05
C ASN A 131 -8.06 2.87 -1.72
N ARG A 132 -7.89 1.77 -0.96
CA ARG A 132 -6.56 1.20 -0.66
C ARG A 132 -5.79 0.84 -1.91
N LEU A 133 -6.47 0.28 -2.92
CA LEU A 133 -5.84 -0.05 -4.21
C LEU A 133 -5.27 1.19 -4.88
N PHE A 134 -6.08 2.24 -5.07
CA PHE A 134 -5.63 3.44 -5.74
C PHE A 134 -4.59 4.20 -4.92
N ASP A 135 -4.75 4.32 -3.60
CA ASP A 135 -3.76 4.92 -2.71
C ASP A 135 -2.42 4.17 -2.78
N ALA A 136 -2.45 2.84 -2.84
CA ALA A 136 -1.25 2.02 -2.92
C ALA A 136 -0.52 2.19 -4.26
N VAL A 137 -1.24 2.21 -5.38
CA VAL A 137 -0.62 2.32 -6.71
C VAL A 137 -0.13 3.75 -6.97
N LEU A 138 -0.95 4.77 -6.72
CA LEU A 138 -0.57 6.17 -6.92
C LEU A 138 0.47 6.62 -5.89
N GLY A 139 0.33 6.20 -4.64
CA GLY A 139 1.31 6.45 -3.58
C GLY A 139 2.66 5.82 -3.88
N ASN A 140 2.70 4.64 -4.50
CA ASN A 140 3.96 4.02 -4.93
C ASN A 140 4.69 4.87 -5.99
N ALA A 141 3.97 5.43 -6.96
CA ALA A 141 4.54 6.33 -7.95
C ALA A 141 5.12 7.59 -7.30
N ALA A 142 4.39 8.22 -6.36
CA ALA A 142 4.88 9.38 -5.62
C ALA A 142 6.10 9.06 -4.75
N ALA A 143 6.05 7.95 -4.01
CA ALA A 143 7.08 7.53 -3.08
C ALA A 143 8.44 7.23 -3.74
N HIS A 144 8.42 6.78 -4.99
CA HIS A 144 9.63 6.37 -5.73
C HIS A 144 9.98 7.31 -6.88
N HIS A 145 9.31 8.45 -7.00
CA HIS A 145 9.65 9.45 -7.98
C HIS A 145 11.01 10.10 -7.64
N ASP A 146 11.83 10.32 -8.64
CA ASP A 146 13.21 10.82 -8.48
C ASP A 146 13.37 12.33 -8.82
N ARG A 147 12.22 13.02 -9.01
CA ARG A 147 12.17 14.47 -9.33
C ARG A 147 11.11 15.14 -8.47
N ASP A 148 11.23 16.44 -8.28
CA ASP A 148 10.25 17.26 -7.53
C ASP A 148 8.90 17.40 -8.26
N PHE A 149 8.88 17.16 -9.57
CA PHE A 149 7.70 17.24 -10.43
C PHE A 149 7.63 15.99 -11.31
N GLY A 150 6.42 15.53 -11.58
CA GLY A 150 6.19 14.39 -12.45
C GLY A 150 4.75 14.30 -12.92
N ASN A 151 4.47 13.29 -13.76
CA ASN A 151 3.16 13.04 -14.33
C ASN A 151 2.70 11.62 -13.99
N LEU A 152 1.43 11.53 -13.62
CA LEU A 152 0.68 10.28 -13.51
C LEU A 152 -0.40 10.26 -14.59
N ARG A 153 -0.37 9.28 -15.43
CA ARG A 153 -1.41 9.04 -16.43
C ARG A 153 -2.22 7.81 -16.05
N ILE A 154 -3.52 8.00 -15.85
CA ILE A 154 -4.46 6.96 -15.47
C ILE A 154 -5.46 6.77 -16.62
N VAL A 155 -5.42 5.62 -17.26
CA VAL A 155 -6.29 5.28 -18.39
C VAL A 155 -7.09 4.04 -18.05
N ALA A 156 -8.40 4.09 -18.25
CA ALA A 156 -9.27 2.95 -18.06
C ALA A 156 -10.07 2.65 -19.32
N ARG A 157 -10.39 1.37 -19.52
CA ARG A 157 -11.22 0.90 -20.63
C ARG A 157 -12.04 -0.31 -20.22
N THR A 158 -13.18 -0.49 -20.82
CA THR A 158 -13.95 -1.73 -20.70
C THR A 158 -13.17 -2.88 -21.33
N TRP A 159 -13.12 -4.00 -20.64
CA TRP A 159 -12.48 -5.25 -21.05
C TRP A 159 -13.38 -6.42 -20.68
N HIS A 160 -14.18 -6.89 -21.65
CA HIS A 160 -15.26 -7.85 -21.39
C HIS A 160 -16.25 -7.32 -20.33
N ASP A 161 -16.47 -8.08 -19.26
CA ASP A 161 -17.27 -7.74 -18.08
C ASP A 161 -16.48 -6.98 -16.98
N ARG A 162 -15.25 -6.57 -17.30
CA ARG A 162 -14.34 -5.91 -16.36
C ARG A 162 -13.89 -4.54 -16.86
N VAL A 163 -13.32 -3.77 -16.00
CA VAL A 163 -12.66 -2.49 -16.32
C VAL A 163 -11.16 -2.68 -16.12
N GLN A 164 -10.40 -2.54 -17.20
CA GLN A 164 -8.95 -2.56 -17.16
C GLN A 164 -8.42 -1.15 -16.92
N VAL A 165 -7.62 -0.97 -15.89
CA VAL A 165 -6.98 0.29 -15.50
C VAL A 165 -5.47 0.17 -15.70
N THR A 166 -4.88 1.19 -16.30
CA THR A 166 -3.42 1.35 -16.42
C THR A 166 -3.01 2.66 -15.79
N VAL A 167 -2.10 2.59 -14.85
CA VAL A 167 -1.46 3.73 -14.18
C VAL A 167 -0.01 3.79 -14.62
N SER A 168 0.39 4.90 -15.23
CA SER A 168 1.76 5.12 -15.72
C SER A 168 2.34 6.37 -15.09
N ASP A 169 3.57 6.28 -14.60
CA ASP A 169 4.37 7.40 -14.12
C ASP A 169 5.56 7.67 -15.05
N ASP A 170 6.22 8.82 -14.87
CA ASP A 170 7.45 9.22 -15.55
C ASP A 170 8.69 9.17 -14.64
N GLY A 171 8.62 8.38 -13.58
CA GLY A 171 9.68 8.14 -12.61
C GLY A 171 10.86 7.32 -13.13
N PRO A 172 11.70 6.75 -12.26
CA PRO A 172 12.88 5.98 -12.65
C PRO A 172 12.56 4.60 -13.24
N GLY A 173 11.33 4.09 -13.00
CA GLY A 173 10.90 2.76 -13.41
C GLY A 173 11.53 1.63 -12.57
N ILE A 174 11.24 0.39 -12.97
CA ILE A 174 11.72 -0.84 -12.32
C ILE A 174 12.25 -1.79 -13.40
N ALA A 175 13.43 -2.35 -13.17
CA ALA A 175 14.01 -3.33 -14.10
C ALA A 175 13.11 -4.58 -14.20
N PRO A 176 12.91 -5.16 -15.40
CA PRO A 176 12.00 -6.29 -15.63
C PRO A 176 12.25 -7.50 -14.74
N ALA A 177 13.51 -7.74 -14.35
CA ALA A 177 13.89 -8.82 -13.44
C ALA A 177 13.19 -8.73 -12.05
N HIS A 178 12.71 -7.54 -11.65
CA HIS A 178 12.09 -7.29 -10.35
C HIS A 178 10.56 -7.18 -10.39
N TRP A 179 9.93 -7.16 -11.58
CA TRP A 179 8.49 -6.92 -11.73
C TRP A 179 7.59 -7.85 -10.92
N THR A 180 7.96 -9.11 -10.80
CA THR A 180 7.20 -10.06 -9.99
C THR A 180 7.51 -9.91 -8.50
N ALA A 181 8.75 -9.59 -8.15
CA ALA A 181 9.21 -9.51 -6.78
C ALA A 181 8.60 -8.33 -6.01
N VAL A 182 8.39 -7.18 -6.67
CA VAL A 182 7.86 -5.96 -6.03
C VAL A 182 6.43 -6.08 -5.51
N PHE A 183 5.69 -7.10 -5.95
CA PHE A 183 4.36 -7.41 -5.42
C PHE A 183 4.41 -8.31 -4.16
N LYS A 184 5.57 -8.76 -3.71
CA LYS A 184 5.69 -9.51 -2.46
C LYS A 184 5.62 -8.54 -1.27
N PRO A 185 4.97 -8.92 -0.16
CA PRO A 185 5.02 -8.11 1.06
C PRO A 185 6.45 -7.80 1.49
N LEU A 186 6.70 -6.58 1.94
CA LEU A 186 8.00 -6.08 2.41
C LEU A 186 9.12 -6.09 1.37
N ALA A 187 8.79 -6.27 0.09
CA ALA A 187 9.77 -6.19 -0.98
C ALA A 187 10.16 -4.73 -1.21
N THR A 188 11.46 -4.42 -1.09
CA THR A 188 12.04 -3.12 -1.40
C THR A 188 13.25 -3.31 -2.30
N LEU A 189 13.37 -2.49 -3.34
CA LEU A 189 14.52 -2.50 -4.27
C LEU A 189 15.67 -1.61 -3.79
N ARG A 190 15.41 -0.72 -2.83
CA ARG A 190 16.37 0.14 -2.17
C ARG A 190 16.30 -0.12 -0.67
N PRO A 191 17.40 0.09 0.06
CA PRO A 191 17.38 -0.02 1.52
C PRO A 191 16.29 0.86 2.12
N LYS A 192 15.53 0.33 3.09
CA LYS A 192 14.49 1.08 3.80
C LYS A 192 15.02 2.36 4.47
N SER A 193 16.32 2.40 4.77
CA SER A 193 17.03 3.57 5.29
C SER A 193 17.02 4.77 4.35
N GLU A 194 16.87 4.54 3.05
CA GLU A 194 16.91 5.58 2.03
C GLU A 194 15.51 6.02 1.59
N THR A 195 14.53 5.14 1.69
CA THR A 195 13.20 5.38 1.11
C THR A 195 12.11 5.67 2.13
N GLY A 196 12.28 5.26 3.41
CA GLY A 196 11.26 5.40 4.44
C GLY A 196 9.98 4.57 4.20
N HIS A 197 9.91 3.75 3.14
CA HIS A 197 8.70 3.03 2.76
C HIS A 197 8.74 1.56 3.19
N SER A 198 7.59 1.05 3.64
CA SER A 198 7.45 -0.31 4.18
C SER A 198 7.52 -1.44 3.14
N GLY A 199 7.41 -1.12 1.84
CA GLY A 199 7.41 -2.12 0.75
C GLY A 199 6.16 -3.00 0.70
N VAL A 200 5.00 -2.52 1.16
CA VAL A 200 3.74 -3.27 1.13
C VAL A 200 2.70 -2.68 0.16
N GLY A 201 2.88 -1.47 -0.37
CA GLY A 201 1.89 -0.82 -1.22
C GLY A 201 1.44 -1.72 -2.38
N LEU A 202 2.36 -2.15 -3.23
CA LEU A 202 2.02 -3.03 -4.36
C LEU A 202 1.51 -4.42 -3.91
N ALA A 203 1.90 -4.92 -2.74
CA ALA A 203 1.34 -6.15 -2.18
C ALA A 203 -0.13 -5.97 -1.75
N ILE A 204 -0.49 -4.81 -1.16
CA ILE A 204 -1.87 -4.42 -0.87
C ILE A 204 -2.67 -4.34 -2.17
N ALA A 205 -2.17 -3.61 -3.17
CA ALA A 205 -2.81 -3.50 -4.48
C ALA A 205 -3.10 -4.88 -5.09
N ARG A 206 -2.11 -5.78 -5.07
CA ARG A 206 -2.28 -7.15 -5.58
C ARG A 206 -3.32 -7.95 -4.78
N LYS A 207 -3.34 -7.81 -3.46
CA LYS A 207 -4.31 -8.52 -2.62
C LYS A 207 -5.73 -8.03 -2.92
N VAL A 208 -5.96 -6.72 -3.03
CA VAL A 208 -7.27 -6.15 -3.40
C VAL A 208 -7.72 -6.63 -4.77
N VAL A 209 -6.88 -6.49 -5.79
CA VAL A 209 -7.24 -6.91 -7.15
C VAL A 209 -7.60 -8.39 -7.19
N ARG A 210 -6.83 -9.25 -6.53
CA ARG A 210 -7.10 -10.69 -6.45
C ARG A 210 -8.37 -11.04 -5.67
N SER A 211 -8.67 -10.33 -4.59
CA SER A 211 -9.93 -10.54 -3.84
C SER A 211 -11.16 -10.20 -4.68
N LEU A 212 -11.00 -9.33 -5.68
CA LEU A 212 -12.02 -8.97 -6.67
C LEU A 212 -11.95 -9.84 -7.95
N GLY A 213 -11.20 -10.94 -7.92
CA GLY A 213 -11.08 -11.88 -9.03
C GLY A 213 -10.28 -11.35 -10.23
N GLY A 214 -9.48 -10.29 -10.06
CA GLY A 214 -8.68 -9.66 -11.09
C GLY A 214 -7.20 -10.02 -11.04
N GLU A 215 -6.45 -9.47 -11.99
CA GLU A 215 -5.00 -9.58 -12.08
C GLU A 215 -4.34 -8.20 -12.09
N ILE A 216 -3.13 -8.12 -11.52
CA ILE A 216 -2.29 -6.92 -11.53
C ILE A 216 -0.88 -7.29 -11.98
N ALA A 217 -0.32 -6.49 -12.86
CA ALA A 217 1.03 -6.68 -13.38
C ALA A 217 1.69 -5.34 -13.75
N ILE A 218 3.01 -5.32 -13.72
CA ILE A 218 3.79 -4.31 -14.40
C ILE A 218 3.86 -4.68 -15.87
N ILE A 219 3.67 -3.68 -16.73
CA ILE A 219 3.75 -3.82 -18.19
C ILE A 219 4.83 -2.88 -18.72
N PRO A 220 5.38 -3.16 -19.91
CA PRO A 220 6.27 -2.22 -20.57
C PRO A 220 5.60 -0.85 -20.72
N THR A 221 6.33 0.21 -20.43
CA THR A 221 5.86 1.59 -20.69
C THR A 221 6.20 1.99 -22.12
N GLU A 222 5.32 2.77 -22.76
CA GLU A 222 5.58 3.38 -24.06
C GLU A 222 6.50 4.60 -23.94
N ALA A 223 6.61 5.18 -22.73
CA ALA A 223 7.48 6.30 -22.44
C ALA A 223 8.95 5.84 -22.30
N PRO A 224 9.92 6.74 -22.55
CA PRO A 224 11.36 6.40 -22.44
C PRO A 224 11.79 6.08 -21.01
N ARG A 225 10.96 6.38 -20.01
CA ARG A 225 11.18 6.08 -18.57
C ARG A 225 9.83 5.97 -17.87
N GLY A 226 9.87 5.48 -16.61
CA GLY A 226 8.69 5.34 -15.76
C GLY A 226 8.28 3.90 -15.56
N LEU A 227 7.17 3.73 -14.87
CA LEU A 227 6.54 2.45 -14.61
C LEU A 227 5.09 2.47 -15.07
N SER A 228 4.63 1.38 -15.66
CA SER A 228 3.20 1.18 -15.97
C SER A 228 2.68 -0.03 -15.20
N VAL A 229 1.71 0.19 -14.32
CA VAL A 229 0.99 -0.85 -13.59
C VAL A 229 -0.39 -1.00 -14.18
N ARG A 230 -0.74 -2.22 -14.59
CA ARG A 230 -2.06 -2.54 -15.15
C ARG A 230 -2.76 -3.55 -14.27
N PHE A 231 -4.05 -3.32 -14.02
CA PHE A 231 -4.93 -4.23 -13.28
C PHE A 231 -6.35 -4.17 -13.81
N ASP A 232 -7.16 -5.13 -13.45
CA ASP A 232 -8.56 -5.19 -13.84
C ASP A 232 -9.49 -5.38 -12.63
N LEU A 233 -10.65 -4.74 -12.70
CA LEU A 233 -11.68 -4.73 -11.66
C LEU A 233 -13.02 -5.16 -12.25
N PRO A 234 -13.95 -5.72 -11.46
CA PRO A 234 -15.31 -6.00 -11.95
C PRO A 234 -15.99 -4.71 -12.42
N GLY A 235 -16.54 -4.73 -13.66
CA GLY A 235 -17.37 -3.63 -14.15
C GLY A 235 -18.73 -3.61 -13.43
N ALA A 236 -19.31 -2.43 -13.27
CA ALA A 236 -20.65 -2.32 -12.69
C ALA A 236 -21.76 -2.62 -13.71
N ASP A 237 -21.46 -2.49 -15.02
CA ASP A 237 -22.45 -2.64 -16.12
C ASP A 237 -22.54 -4.08 -16.68
N GLY A 238 -21.90 -5.07 -16.03
CA GLY A 238 -21.82 -6.47 -16.47
C GLY A 238 -22.96 -7.39 -15.97
N GLY A 239 -24.08 -6.85 -15.54
CA GLY A 239 -25.20 -7.59 -15.01
C GLY A 239 -26.56 -7.09 -15.52
N ALA A 240 -26.87 -7.34 -16.78
CA ALA A 240 -28.23 -7.31 -17.31
C ALA A 240 -28.49 -8.62 -18.06
#